data_0fa53ce50d662e7cb52e19c8ac5828fe
#
_entry.id   0fa53ce50d662e7cb52e19c8ac5828fe
#
_cell.length_a   1.000
_cell.length_b   1.000
_cell.length_c   1.000
_cell.angle_alpha   90.00
_cell.angle_beta   90.00
_cell.angle_gamma   90.00
#
_symmetry.space_group_name_H-M   'P 1'
#
loop_
_entity.id
_entity.type
_entity.pdbx_description
1 polymer ?
#
loop_
_entity_poly.entity_id
_entity_poly.type
_entity_poly.pdbx_seq_one_letter_code
_entity_poly.pdbx_strand_id
1 'polypeptide(L)'
;MLGGVHSGVKKDASILDLAVLLSTSSRPTSVAASFTRNAFQAAPVLVCKDVLKQTAGRARGLVVNSGCANAVTGKQGLSDAWAMARATDALLPSPSLPLTPTPAHSETLVMSTGVIGQPLPISKILSALQPRSKLANTLGSGFAAWDAAARAFMTTDTFPKLRARAFSFGDGRTCRIAGIDKGAGMIHPDMGPHATLLGCIATDAPVAPGALQAALDYAVQRSFNAISVDGDMSTNDTVVLFANGAADTAMGEIDETRDPKAFVSFREGLTEFMQELAQLVVRDGEGATKFVTISVEVRC
;
A
#
# COMPACT_ATOMS: atom_id res chain seq x y z
N MET A 1 3.23 10.73 -7.40
CA MET A 1 3.51 10.07 -8.71
C MET A 1 3.67 8.58 -8.49
N LEU A 2 3.30 7.76 -9.45
CA LEU A 2 3.51 6.32 -9.39
C LEU A 2 3.75 5.76 -10.81
N GLY A 3 4.20 4.51 -10.88
CA GLY A 3 4.41 3.80 -12.14
C GLY A 3 4.79 2.35 -11.92
N GLY A 4 4.79 1.58 -13.00
CA GLY A 4 5.15 0.17 -12.98
C GLY A 4 5.99 -0.20 -14.19
N VAL A 5 6.96 -1.09 -13.99
CA VAL A 5 7.83 -1.61 -15.06
C VAL A 5 8.10 -3.10 -14.87
N HIS A 6 8.62 -3.74 -15.92
CA HIS A 6 9.28 -5.02 -15.79
C HIS A 6 10.73 -4.79 -15.33
N SER A 7 11.11 -5.36 -14.20
CA SER A 7 12.47 -5.30 -13.65
C SER A 7 13.26 -6.61 -13.86
N GLY A 8 12.58 -7.69 -14.21
CA GLY A 8 13.13 -9.02 -14.39
C GLY A 8 13.05 -9.93 -13.17
N VAL A 9 12.13 -9.64 -12.24
CA VAL A 9 11.71 -10.57 -11.17
C VAL A 9 10.91 -11.71 -11.79
N LYS A 10 9.92 -11.38 -12.61
CA LYS A 10 9.19 -12.36 -13.44
C LYS A 10 10.00 -12.73 -14.69
N LYS A 11 9.81 -13.95 -15.18
CA LYS A 11 10.52 -14.44 -16.37
C LYS A 11 10.02 -13.80 -17.67
N ASP A 12 8.72 -13.55 -17.75
CA ASP A 12 8.10 -12.96 -18.94
C ASP A 12 8.29 -11.44 -18.94
N ALA A 13 9.04 -10.94 -19.91
CA ALA A 13 9.38 -9.53 -20.07
C ALA A 13 8.19 -8.64 -20.43
N SER A 14 7.06 -9.19 -20.85
CA SER A 14 5.83 -8.46 -21.12
C SER A 14 5.04 -8.15 -19.85
N ILE A 15 5.31 -8.83 -18.73
CA ILE A 15 4.59 -8.70 -17.47
C ILE A 15 5.35 -7.75 -16.54
N LEU A 16 4.66 -6.73 -16.04
CA LEU A 16 5.21 -5.80 -15.06
C LEU A 16 5.37 -6.49 -13.71
N ASP A 17 6.44 -6.14 -12.97
CA ASP A 17 6.79 -6.81 -11.72
C ASP A 17 7.39 -5.89 -10.64
N LEU A 18 7.53 -4.60 -10.94
CA LEU A 18 8.03 -3.60 -10.01
C LEU A 18 7.20 -2.33 -10.12
N ALA A 19 6.63 -1.88 -9.01
CA ALA A 19 5.90 -0.62 -8.92
C ALA A 19 6.51 0.30 -7.85
N VAL A 20 6.35 1.61 -8.06
CA VAL A 20 6.74 2.64 -7.11
C VAL A 20 5.61 3.66 -6.99
N LEU A 21 5.36 4.15 -5.76
CA LEU A 21 4.54 5.31 -5.47
C LEU A 21 5.39 6.31 -4.68
N LEU A 22 5.40 7.58 -5.13
CA LEU A 22 6.13 8.67 -4.51
C LEU A 22 5.18 9.83 -4.22
N SER A 23 5.12 10.28 -2.99
CA SER A 23 4.48 11.54 -2.64
C SER A 23 5.37 12.71 -3.07
N THR A 24 4.80 13.61 -3.87
CA THR A 24 5.46 14.84 -4.33
C THR A 24 4.81 16.09 -3.72
N SER A 25 3.97 15.92 -2.70
CA SER A 25 3.38 17.02 -1.97
C SER A 25 4.46 17.83 -1.26
N SER A 26 4.26 19.15 -1.20
CA SER A 26 5.06 20.05 -0.37
C SER A 26 4.74 19.92 1.13
N ARG A 27 3.62 19.25 1.46
CA ARG A 27 3.21 18.97 2.85
C ARG A 27 3.80 17.65 3.34
N PRO A 28 4.02 17.49 4.65
CA PRO A 28 4.37 16.20 5.23
C PRO A 28 3.30 15.16 4.90
N THR A 29 3.70 14.02 4.35
CA THR A 29 2.77 12.92 4.03
C THR A 29 2.63 12.02 5.25
N SER A 30 1.40 11.83 5.71
CA SER A 30 1.08 10.82 6.72
C SER A 30 0.96 9.45 6.08
N VAL A 31 1.41 8.43 6.78
CA VAL A 31 1.27 7.03 6.36
C VAL A 31 0.81 6.18 7.53
N ALA A 32 -0.19 5.37 7.27
CA ALA A 32 -0.65 4.31 8.15
C ALA A 32 -0.52 2.96 7.45
N ALA A 33 -0.33 1.89 8.22
CA ALA A 33 -0.31 0.55 7.65
C ALA A 33 -0.91 -0.49 8.59
N SER A 34 -1.51 -1.51 7.98
CA SER A 34 -1.97 -2.72 8.65
C SER A 34 -1.22 -3.91 8.06
N PHE A 35 -0.76 -4.81 8.94
CA PHE A 35 0.14 -5.91 8.59
C PHE A 35 -0.41 -7.25 9.05
N THR A 36 0.00 -8.33 8.37
CA THR A 36 -0.29 -9.70 8.78
C THR A 36 0.10 -9.98 10.24
N ARG A 37 -0.70 -10.79 10.93
CA ARG A 37 -0.35 -11.38 12.24
C ARG A 37 0.33 -12.74 12.11
N ASN A 38 0.58 -13.20 10.91
CA ASN A 38 1.34 -14.42 10.77
C ASN A 38 2.56 -14.37 11.68
N ALA A 39 2.77 -15.42 12.47
CA ALA A 39 3.91 -15.49 13.40
C ALA A 39 5.25 -15.42 12.66
N PHE A 40 5.27 -15.79 11.39
CA PHE A 40 6.44 -15.75 10.51
C PHE A 40 6.31 -14.61 9.49
N GLN A 41 6.53 -13.38 9.94
CA GLN A 41 6.43 -12.20 9.08
C GLN A 41 7.61 -12.11 8.10
N ALA A 42 7.31 -11.78 6.85
CA ALA A 42 8.29 -11.60 5.78
C ALA A 42 9.14 -10.33 6.00
N ALA A 43 10.33 -10.31 5.39
CA ALA A 43 11.26 -9.19 5.49
C ALA A 43 10.66 -7.82 5.14
N PRO A 44 9.84 -7.65 4.09
CA PRO A 44 9.17 -6.38 3.78
C PRO A 44 8.29 -5.85 4.93
N VAL A 45 7.56 -6.74 5.61
CA VAL A 45 6.72 -6.37 6.76
C VAL A 45 7.55 -5.80 7.90
N LEU A 46 8.68 -6.45 8.21
CA LEU A 46 9.60 -6.00 9.26
C LEU A 46 10.19 -4.63 8.93
N VAL A 47 10.63 -4.42 7.68
CA VAL A 47 11.17 -3.13 7.22
C VAL A 47 10.11 -2.03 7.30
N CYS A 48 8.87 -2.29 6.85
CA CYS A 48 7.79 -1.31 6.94
C CYS A 48 7.51 -0.88 8.38
N LYS A 49 7.43 -1.83 9.31
CA LYS A 49 7.22 -1.54 10.74
C LYS A 49 8.34 -0.65 11.30
N ASP A 50 9.56 -0.93 10.91
CA ASP A 50 10.74 -0.18 11.37
C ASP A 50 10.74 1.25 10.79
N VAL A 51 10.46 1.41 9.49
CA VAL A 51 10.32 2.73 8.84
C VAL A 51 9.23 3.55 9.52
N LEU A 52 8.03 3.01 9.71
CA LEU A 52 6.91 3.72 10.33
C LEU A 52 7.22 4.14 11.77
N LYS A 53 7.90 3.28 12.54
CA LYS A 53 8.34 3.59 13.89
C LYS A 53 9.36 4.73 13.90
N GLN A 54 10.36 4.68 13.02
CA GLN A 54 11.43 5.67 12.95
C GLN A 54 10.94 7.03 12.47
N THR A 55 9.95 7.05 11.57
CA THR A 55 9.40 8.27 10.97
C THR A 55 8.15 8.80 11.67
N ALA A 56 7.71 8.15 12.76
CA ALA A 56 6.46 8.49 13.46
C ALA A 56 5.24 8.57 12.52
N GLY A 57 5.13 7.65 11.57
CA GLY A 57 4.03 7.60 10.60
C GLY A 57 4.14 8.66 9.49
N ARG A 58 5.33 9.16 9.19
CA ARG A 58 5.60 10.06 8.05
C ARG A 58 6.53 9.37 7.07
N ALA A 59 6.04 9.11 5.85
CA ALA A 59 6.83 8.52 4.78
C ALA A 59 6.33 9.01 3.43
N ARG A 60 7.17 8.96 2.39
CA ARG A 60 6.85 9.52 1.08
C ARG A 60 6.96 8.51 -0.05
N GLY A 61 7.54 7.34 0.18
CA GLY A 61 7.77 6.32 -0.82
C GLY A 61 7.13 4.98 -0.51
N LEU A 62 6.79 4.25 -1.56
CA LEU A 62 6.46 2.82 -1.53
C LEU A 62 7.09 2.14 -2.73
N VAL A 63 7.75 1.02 -2.52
CA VAL A 63 8.21 0.13 -3.59
C VAL A 63 7.59 -1.25 -3.41
N VAL A 64 7.12 -1.83 -4.52
CA VAL A 64 6.46 -3.13 -4.53
C VAL A 64 7.04 -3.99 -5.62
N ASN A 65 7.49 -5.19 -5.29
CA ASN A 65 7.79 -6.20 -6.31
C ASN A 65 6.80 -7.36 -6.27
N SER A 66 6.49 -7.91 -7.43
CA SER A 66 5.73 -9.16 -7.58
C SER A 66 6.54 -10.22 -8.31
N GLY A 67 6.32 -11.50 -7.93
CA GLY A 67 7.08 -12.66 -8.46
C GLY A 67 7.94 -13.36 -7.41
N CYS A 68 8.48 -12.65 -6.44
CA CYS A 68 9.17 -13.19 -5.26
C CYS A 68 8.65 -12.50 -4.01
N ALA A 69 8.23 -13.28 -3.02
CA ALA A 69 7.63 -12.78 -1.79
C ALA A 69 8.66 -12.20 -0.80
N ASN A 70 9.93 -12.46 -0.98
CA ASN A 70 10.98 -12.14 0.01
C ASN A 70 10.62 -12.62 1.42
N ALA A 71 9.99 -13.79 1.49
CA ALA A 71 9.63 -14.50 2.71
C ALA A 71 10.47 -15.76 2.84
N VAL A 72 10.83 -16.13 4.08
CA VAL A 72 11.73 -17.27 4.37
C VAL A 72 13.12 -17.08 3.71
N THR A 73 13.59 -15.86 3.58
CA THR A 73 14.86 -15.48 2.94
C THR A 73 15.94 -15.05 3.94
N GLY A 74 15.64 -15.12 5.23
CA GLY A 74 16.58 -14.85 6.31
C GLY A 74 17.17 -13.43 6.30
N LYS A 75 18.42 -13.32 6.76
CA LYS A 75 19.12 -12.02 6.85
C LYS A 75 19.31 -11.35 5.48
N GLN A 76 19.51 -12.14 4.43
CA GLN A 76 19.70 -11.62 3.09
C GLN A 76 18.43 -10.91 2.61
N GLY A 77 17.26 -11.52 2.78
CA GLY A 77 16.00 -10.91 2.41
C GLY A 77 15.70 -9.61 3.14
N LEU A 78 16.10 -9.50 4.41
CA LEU A 78 15.99 -8.26 5.17
C LEU A 78 16.92 -7.17 4.61
N SER A 79 18.17 -7.53 4.28
CA SER A 79 19.12 -6.63 3.63
C SER A 79 18.61 -6.14 2.27
N ASP A 80 18.02 -7.04 1.48
CA ASP A 80 17.47 -6.73 0.14
C ASP A 80 16.26 -5.78 0.24
N ALA A 81 15.36 -5.99 1.21
CA ALA A 81 14.23 -5.11 1.43
C ALA A 81 14.70 -3.69 1.81
N TRP A 82 15.69 -3.55 2.69
CA TRP A 82 16.30 -2.25 3.00
C TRP A 82 17.01 -1.63 1.78
N ALA A 83 17.64 -2.42 0.92
CA ALA A 83 18.26 -1.93 -0.30
C ALA A 83 17.20 -1.36 -1.27
N MET A 84 16.06 -2.02 -1.41
CA MET A 84 14.93 -1.51 -2.20
C MET A 84 14.40 -0.19 -1.64
N ALA A 85 14.21 -0.08 -0.33
CA ALA A 85 13.75 1.15 0.32
C ALA A 85 14.70 2.32 0.01
N ARG A 86 15.99 2.16 0.30
CA ARG A 86 17.02 3.19 0.06
C ARG A 86 17.17 3.56 -1.41
N ALA A 87 17.08 2.60 -2.33
CA ALA A 87 17.14 2.89 -3.75
C ALA A 87 15.92 3.71 -4.22
N THR A 88 14.77 3.50 -3.61
CA THR A 88 13.55 4.27 -3.91
C THR A 88 13.61 5.66 -3.30
N ASP A 89 14.22 5.84 -2.13
CA ASP A 89 14.45 7.16 -1.53
C ASP A 89 15.23 8.09 -2.48
N ALA A 90 16.14 7.54 -3.30
CA ALA A 90 16.88 8.31 -4.30
C ALA A 90 16.01 8.84 -5.45
N LEU A 91 14.77 8.34 -5.59
CA LEU A 91 13.78 8.84 -6.56
C LEU A 91 12.87 9.93 -5.97
N LEU A 92 12.89 10.12 -4.65
CA LEU A 92 12.08 11.14 -4.00
C LEU A 92 12.60 12.55 -4.35
N PRO A 93 11.70 13.51 -4.61
CA PRO A 93 12.12 14.91 -4.71
C PRO A 93 12.72 15.38 -3.39
N SER A 94 13.68 16.30 -3.47
CA SER A 94 14.29 16.90 -2.28
C SER A 94 13.21 17.35 -1.30
N PRO A 95 13.36 17.11 0.01
CA PRO A 95 12.35 17.51 0.99
C PRO A 95 12.19 19.02 0.99
N SER A 96 10.93 19.47 0.92
CA SER A 96 10.58 20.89 1.03
C SER A 96 10.68 21.43 2.46
N LEU A 97 10.83 20.55 3.45
CA LEU A 97 11.10 20.88 4.86
C LEU A 97 12.24 19.98 5.34
N PRO A 98 13.17 20.49 6.17
CA PRO A 98 14.16 19.65 6.81
C PRO A 98 13.42 18.74 7.82
N LEU A 99 13.07 17.52 7.42
CA LEU A 99 13.02 16.43 8.36
C LEU A 99 14.44 16.37 8.90
N THR A 100 14.63 16.44 10.21
CA THR A 100 15.95 16.38 10.82
C THR A 100 16.75 15.29 10.14
N PRO A 101 17.83 15.64 9.41
CA PRO A 101 18.55 14.65 8.63
C PRO A 101 19.38 13.79 9.58
N THR A 102 18.80 12.68 10.00
CA THR A 102 19.59 11.58 10.48
C THR A 102 19.83 10.66 9.26
N PRO A 103 21.07 10.43 8.83
CA PRO A 103 21.40 9.66 7.63
C PRO A 103 20.94 8.20 7.66
N ALA A 104 20.22 7.79 8.68
CA ALA A 104 19.86 6.40 8.98
C ALA A 104 18.42 6.02 8.60
N HIS A 105 17.54 6.96 8.27
CA HIS A 105 16.11 6.66 8.11
C HIS A 105 15.67 6.71 6.65
N SER A 106 15.07 5.59 6.17
CA SER A 106 14.35 5.57 4.90
C SER A 106 12.96 6.17 5.07
N GLU A 107 12.47 6.86 4.04
CA GLU A 107 11.09 7.36 3.95
C GLU A 107 10.24 6.46 3.03
N THR A 108 10.73 5.29 2.67
CA THR A 108 10.09 4.36 1.74
C THR A 108 9.70 3.06 2.42
N LEU A 109 8.44 2.68 2.26
CA LEU A 109 7.91 1.37 2.62
C LEU A 109 8.17 0.35 1.52
N VAL A 110 8.18 -0.93 1.86
CA VAL A 110 8.47 -2.03 0.94
C VAL A 110 7.39 -3.09 1.01
N MET A 111 6.91 -3.55 -0.13
CA MET A 111 6.05 -4.72 -0.24
C MET A 111 6.63 -5.73 -1.23
N SER A 112 6.40 -7.01 -1.00
CA SER A 112 6.80 -8.08 -1.92
C SER A 112 5.72 -9.16 -1.95
N THR A 113 5.53 -9.80 -3.09
CA THR A 113 4.56 -10.90 -3.25
C THR A 113 5.03 -11.88 -4.31
N GLY A 114 4.61 -13.14 -4.21
CA GLY A 114 4.93 -14.22 -5.15
C GLY A 114 5.57 -15.42 -4.47
N VAL A 115 6.59 -16.01 -5.07
CA VAL A 115 7.20 -17.26 -4.61
C VAL A 115 7.90 -17.06 -3.25
N ILE A 116 7.61 -17.95 -2.30
CA ILE A 116 8.20 -17.99 -0.96
C ILE A 116 9.50 -18.80 -1.01
N GLY A 117 10.49 -18.42 -0.19
CA GLY A 117 11.77 -19.14 -0.05
C GLY A 117 12.79 -18.89 -1.17
N GLN A 118 12.44 -18.10 -2.17
CA GLN A 118 13.35 -17.74 -3.26
C GLN A 118 13.97 -16.36 -2.98
N PRO A 119 15.32 -16.22 -3.07
CA PRO A 119 15.97 -14.92 -2.98
C PRO A 119 15.54 -13.97 -4.09
N LEU A 120 15.43 -12.68 -3.76
CA LEU A 120 15.18 -11.64 -4.75
C LEU A 120 16.33 -11.51 -5.75
N PRO A 121 16.06 -11.30 -7.05
CA PRO A 121 17.07 -10.88 -8.01
C PRO A 121 17.40 -9.39 -7.77
N ILE A 122 17.94 -9.08 -6.62
CA ILE A 122 18.06 -7.71 -6.08
C ILE A 122 18.80 -6.76 -7.01
N SER A 123 19.86 -7.21 -7.71
CA SER A 123 20.61 -6.38 -8.65
C SER A 123 19.73 -5.86 -9.79
N LYS A 124 18.79 -6.66 -10.29
CA LYS A 124 17.85 -6.26 -11.33
C LYS A 124 16.85 -5.21 -10.82
N ILE A 125 16.31 -5.42 -9.62
CA ILE A 125 15.42 -4.47 -8.97
C ILE A 125 16.12 -3.12 -8.74
N LEU A 126 17.33 -3.14 -8.17
CA LEU A 126 18.09 -1.92 -7.92
C LEU A 126 18.46 -1.19 -9.22
N SER A 127 18.75 -1.91 -10.30
CA SER A 127 18.97 -1.31 -11.61
C SER A 127 17.74 -0.58 -12.13
N ALA A 128 16.54 -1.16 -11.93
CA ALA A 128 15.27 -0.54 -12.32
C ALA A 128 14.88 0.69 -11.44
N LEU A 129 15.42 0.80 -10.22
CA LEU A 129 15.18 1.91 -9.28
C LEU A 129 16.19 3.07 -9.44
N GLN A 130 17.07 3.05 -10.44
CA GLN A 130 18.00 4.15 -10.66
C GLN A 130 17.26 5.44 -11.10
N PRO A 131 17.76 6.65 -10.73
CA PRO A 131 17.10 7.92 -11.05
C PRO A 131 16.92 8.22 -12.55
N ARG A 132 17.61 7.52 -13.43
CA ARG A 132 17.48 7.66 -14.89
C ARG A 132 16.96 6.39 -15.56
N SER A 133 16.36 5.49 -14.79
CA SER A 133 15.77 4.25 -15.29
C SER A 133 14.50 4.50 -16.09
N LYS A 134 14.03 3.45 -16.79
CA LYS A 134 12.72 3.48 -17.45
C LYS A 134 11.59 3.81 -16.47
N LEU A 135 11.64 3.24 -15.26
CA LEU A 135 10.65 3.52 -14.21
C LEU A 135 10.61 5.01 -13.87
N ALA A 136 11.74 5.61 -13.53
CA ALA A 136 11.83 7.03 -13.17
C ALA A 136 11.26 7.95 -14.28
N ASN A 137 11.46 7.59 -15.54
CA ASN A 137 11.00 8.36 -16.70
C ASN A 137 9.50 8.15 -17.02
N THR A 138 8.86 7.13 -16.45
CA THR A 138 7.43 6.81 -16.69
C THR A 138 6.53 7.13 -15.50
N LEU A 139 7.08 7.66 -14.41
CA LEU A 139 6.30 8.08 -13.25
C LEU A 139 5.29 9.17 -13.62
N GLY A 140 4.04 8.98 -13.21
CA GLY A 140 2.94 9.89 -13.49
C GLY A 140 1.89 9.91 -12.40
N SER A 141 0.83 10.69 -12.61
CA SER A 141 -0.33 10.78 -11.68
C SER A 141 -1.67 10.41 -12.35
N GLY A 142 -1.66 10.21 -13.67
CA GLY A 142 -2.87 9.87 -14.44
C GLY A 142 -3.19 8.37 -14.42
N PHE A 143 -4.32 8.02 -15.02
CA PHE A 143 -4.83 6.64 -15.06
C PHE A 143 -3.81 5.63 -15.58
N ALA A 144 -3.09 5.94 -16.66
CA ALA A 144 -2.09 5.02 -17.22
C ALA A 144 -0.99 4.64 -16.21
N ALA A 145 -0.56 5.58 -15.36
CA ALA A 145 0.41 5.32 -14.32
C ALA A 145 -0.15 4.43 -13.21
N TRP A 146 -1.41 4.65 -12.83
CA TRP A 146 -2.13 3.82 -11.87
C TRP A 146 -2.36 2.40 -12.40
N ASP A 147 -2.78 2.24 -13.67
CA ASP A 147 -2.97 0.93 -14.30
C ASP A 147 -1.63 0.16 -14.40
N ALA A 148 -0.55 0.83 -14.80
CA ALA A 148 0.77 0.20 -14.84
C ALA A 148 1.24 -0.26 -13.45
N ALA A 149 1.01 0.54 -12.42
CA ALA A 149 1.32 0.15 -11.05
C ALA A 149 0.45 -1.05 -10.61
N ALA A 150 -0.86 -1.02 -10.86
CA ALA A 150 -1.77 -2.10 -10.51
C ALA A 150 -1.37 -3.42 -11.19
N ARG A 151 -1.00 -3.39 -12.46
CA ARG A 151 -0.48 -4.58 -13.18
C ARG A 151 0.82 -5.10 -12.61
N ALA A 152 1.68 -4.22 -12.11
CA ALA A 152 2.93 -4.62 -11.48
C ALA A 152 2.73 -5.29 -10.11
N PHE A 153 1.60 -5.08 -9.44
CA PHE A 153 1.24 -5.78 -8.20
C PHE A 153 0.78 -7.22 -8.44
N MET A 154 0.16 -7.51 -9.59
CA MET A 154 -0.49 -8.80 -9.88
C MET A 154 0.46 -9.99 -9.77
N THR A 155 -0.09 -11.12 -9.31
CA THR A 155 0.58 -12.43 -9.37
C THR A 155 -0.30 -13.40 -10.17
N THR A 156 -1.24 -14.08 -9.54
CA THR A 156 -2.23 -14.97 -10.16
C THR A 156 -3.53 -14.25 -10.51
N ASP A 157 -3.60 -12.97 -10.20
CA ASP A 157 -4.73 -12.09 -10.52
C ASP A 157 -5.06 -12.12 -12.02
N THR A 158 -6.36 -12.13 -12.38
CA THR A 158 -6.80 -12.14 -13.77
C THR A 158 -7.01 -10.74 -14.34
N PHE A 159 -7.19 -9.72 -13.47
CA PHE A 159 -7.31 -8.32 -13.84
C PHE A 159 -6.68 -7.39 -12.79
N PRO A 160 -6.22 -6.18 -13.19
CA PRO A 160 -5.71 -5.19 -12.24
C PRO A 160 -6.86 -4.61 -11.41
N LYS A 161 -6.69 -4.60 -10.09
CA LYS A 161 -7.68 -4.09 -9.15
C LYS A 161 -7.34 -2.67 -8.77
N LEU A 162 -8.13 -1.73 -9.28
CA LEU A 162 -7.92 -0.29 -9.14
C LEU A 162 -9.26 0.41 -8.97
N ARG A 163 -9.35 1.33 -8.01
CA ARG A 163 -10.49 2.23 -7.81
C ARG A 163 -10.00 3.64 -7.52
N ALA A 164 -10.83 4.62 -7.89
CA ALA A 164 -10.64 6.02 -7.52
C ALA A 164 -11.99 6.71 -7.40
N ARG A 165 -12.12 7.59 -6.42
CA ARG A 165 -13.30 8.45 -6.27
C ARG A 165 -12.96 9.75 -5.54
N ALA A 166 -13.85 10.74 -5.66
CA ALA A 166 -13.89 11.89 -4.78
C ALA A 166 -14.93 11.66 -3.67
N PHE A 167 -14.71 12.23 -2.51
CA PHE A 167 -15.68 12.26 -1.42
C PHE A 167 -15.70 13.64 -0.76
N SER A 168 -16.84 13.97 -0.13
CA SER A 168 -17.05 15.24 0.56
C SER A 168 -17.12 15.03 2.07
N PHE A 169 -16.57 15.97 2.83
CA PHE A 169 -16.69 16.01 4.30
C PHE A 169 -18.03 16.58 4.81
N GLY A 170 -18.96 16.94 3.90
CA GLY A 170 -20.25 17.51 4.26
C GLY A 170 -20.23 19.00 4.61
N ASP A 171 -19.09 19.63 4.62
CA ASP A 171 -18.84 21.07 4.89
C ASP A 171 -18.35 21.84 3.66
N GLY A 172 -18.48 21.24 2.47
CA GLY A 172 -18.01 21.79 1.20
C GLY A 172 -16.57 21.40 0.83
N ARG A 173 -15.79 20.85 1.77
CA ARG A 173 -14.46 20.30 1.49
C ARG A 173 -14.59 18.98 0.74
N THR A 174 -13.75 18.77 -0.27
CA THR A 174 -13.70 17.53 -1.04
C THR A 174 -12.27 17.02 -1.13
N CYS A 175 -12.13 15.69 -1.12
CA CYS A 175 -10.84 15.01 -1.29
C CYS A 175 -10.99 13.87 -2.30
N ARG A 176 -9.85 13.43 -2.81
CA ARG A 176 -9.77 12.29 -3.71
C ARG A 176 -9.11 11.13 -3.00
N ILE A 177 -9.55 9.93 -3.33
CA ILE A 177 -8.94 8.69 -2.89
C ILE A 177 -8.78 7.78 -4.10
N ALA A 178 -7.63 7.13 -4.19
CA ALA A 178 -7.37 6.09 -5.17
C ALA A 178 -6.62 4.94 -4.51
N GLY A 179 -6.84 3.72 -4.97
CA GLY A 179 -6.21 2.55 -4.40
C GLY A 179 -6.06 1.43 -5.39
N ILE A 180 -5.02 0.66 -5.18
CA ILE A 180 -4.67 -0.58 -5.85
C ILE A 180 -4.66 -1.67 -4.81
N ASP A 181 -5.21 -2.83 -5.13
CA ASP A 181 -4.94 -4.05 -4.39
C ASP A 181 -4.65 -5.22 -5.34
N LYS A 182 -4.12 -6.29 -4.79
CA LYS A 182 -3.91 -7.56 -5.48
C LYS A 182 -4.25 -8.71 -4.54
N GLY A 183 -4.67 -9.79 -5.13
CA GLY A 183 -4.94 -11.06 -4.47
C GLY A 183 -5.99 -11.84 -5.25
N ALA A 184 -5.76 -13.14 -5.39
CA ALA A 184 -6.66 -14.09 -6.01
C ALA A 184 -6.60 -15.45 -5.29
N GLY A 185 -5.43 -15.85 -4.78
CA GLY A 185 -5.22 -17.04 -3.94
C GLY A 185 -4.47 -16.68 -2.66
N MET A 186 -4.52 -17.57 -1.67
CA MET A 186 -4.04 -17.37 -0.31
C MET A 186 -4.75 -16.16 0.32
N ILE A 187 -6.12 -16.19 0.33
CA ILE A 187 -6.97 -15.07 0.75
C ILE A 187 -7.87 -15.47 1.91
N HIS A 188 -7.37 -15.30 3.10
CA HIS A 188 -8.11 -15.26 4.36
C HIS A 188 -7.48 -14.17 5.23
N PRO A 189 -7.76 -12.91 4.93
CA PRO A 189 -7.09 -11.82 5.61
C PRO A 189 -7.43 -11.81 7.08
N ASP A 190 -6.39 -11.79 7.90
CA ASP A 190 -6.43 -11.60 9.32
C ASP A 190 -5.35 -10.57 9.67
N MET A 191 -5.62 -9.26 9.40
CA MET A 191 -4.68 -8.14 9.59
C MET A 191 -4.86 -7.44 10.93
N GLY A 192 -3.81 -7.19 11.51
CA GLY A 192 -3.61 -6.66 12.82
C GLY A 192 -4.14 -5.29 13.11
N PRO A 193 -5.06 -5.67 13.23
CA PRO A 193 -5.21 -7.09 13.34
C PRO A 193 -4.93 -7.88 12.14
N HIS A 194 -5.07 -8.18 10.93
CA HIS A 194 -4.74 -9.35 10.11
C HIS A 194 -4.99 -9.27 8.57
N ALA A 195 -4.14 -9.76 7.62
CA ALA A 195 -4.46 -9.86 6.19
C ALA A 195 -3.65 -10.80 5.29
N THR A 196 -4.22 -11.15 4.09
CA THR A 196 -3.55 -11.84 2.98
C THR A 196 -3.76 -11.13 1.65
N LEU A 197 -3.14 -9.95 1.49
CA LEU A 197 -3.15 -9.19 0.24
C LEU A 197 -2.13 -8.05 0.30
N LEU A 198 -1.86 -7.43 -0.82
CA LEU A 198 -1.15 -6.15 -0.85
C LEU A 198 -2.12 -5.07 -1.31
N GLY A 199 -2.33 -4.08 -0.47
CA GLY A 199 -3.15 -2.91 -0.76
C GLY A 199 -2.34 -1.62 -0.62
N CYS A 200 -2.45 -0.73 -1.59
CA CYS A 200 -1.89 0.61 -1.55
C CYS A 200 -2.98 1.62 -1.83
N ILE A 201 -3.27 2.47 -0.87
CA ILE A 201 -4.30 3.49 -0.95
C ILE A 201 -3.65 4.85 -0.75
N ALA A 202 -4.03 5.83 -1.55
CA ALA A 202 -3.55 7.20 -1.45
C ALA A 202 -4.72 8.19 -1.47
N THR A 203 -4.65 9.21 -0.61
CA THR A 203 -5.59 10.32 -0.59
C THR A 203 -4.85 11.65 -0.56
N ASP A 204 -5.47 12.67 -1.13
CA ASP A 204 -5.00 14.06 -1.03
C ASP A 204 -5.52 14.76 0.23
N ALA A 205 -6.32 14.11 1.07
CA ALA A 205 -6.76 14.62 2.35
C ALA A 205 -5.57 14.87 3.30
N PRO A 206 -5.55 15.98 4.03
CA PRO A 206 -4.59 16.20 5.11
C PRO A 206 -5.07 15.51 6.39
N VAL A 207 -4.47 14.39 6.75
CA VAL A 207 -4.85 13.63 7.96
C VAL A 207 -3.63 13.42 8.85
N ALA A 208 -3.76 13.68 10.14
CA ALA A 208 -2.67 13.47 11.10
C ALA A 208 -2.33 11.96 11.21
N PRO A 209 -1.07 11.57 11.47
CA PRO A 209 -0.67 10.16 11.47
C PRO A 209 -1.49 9.27 12.41
N GLY A 210 -1.76 9.72 13.64
CA GLY A 210 -2.57 8.97 14.61
C GLY A 210 -4.01 8.76 14.14
N ALA A 211 -4.65 9.81 13.63
CA ALA A 211 -6.00 9.76 13.06
C ALA A 211 -6.05 8.87 11.81
N LEU A 212 -5.00 8.93 10.97
CA LEU A 212 -4.90 8.09 9.79
C LEU A 212 -4.84 6.60 10.15
N GLN A 213 -4.03 6.25 11.18
CA GLN A 213 -3.94 4.87 11.68
C GLN A 213 -5.27 4.41 12.28
N ALA A 214 -5.91 5.23 13.12
CA ALA A 214 -7.20 4.90 13.70
C ALA A 214 -8.30 4.68 12.64
N ALA A 215 -8.32 5.51 11.59
CA ALA A 215 -9.25 5.34 10.47
C ALA A 215 -8.96 4.06 9.67
N LEU A 216 -7.68 3.76 9.41
CA LEU A 216 -7.28 2.54 8.72
C LEU A 216 -7.66 1.28 9.51
N ASP A 217 -7.37 1.26 10.81
CA ASP A 217 -7.70 0.11 11.68
C ASP A 217 -9.21 -0.17 11.70
N TYR A 218 -10.03 0.89 11.77
CA TYR A 218 -11.48 0.77 11.69
C TYR A 218 -11.96 0.22 10.35
N ALA A 219 -11.40 0.73 9.24
CA ALA A 219 -11.80 0.37 7.89
C ALA A 219 -11.37 -1.06 7.52
N VAL A 220 -10.16 -1.48 7.90
CA VAL A 220 -9.64 -2.83 7.66
C VAL A 220 -10.53 -3.91 8.25
N GLN A 221 -11.02 -3.70 9.49
CA GLN A 221 -11.91 -4.67 10.15
C GLN A 221 -13.25 -4.86 9.41
N ARG A 222 -13.68 -3.86 8.63
CA ARG A 222 -14.96 -3.82 7.92
C ARG A 222 -14.86 -4.05 6.43
N SER A 223 -13.64 -4.31 5.95
CA SER A 223 -13.36 -4.50 4.52
C SER A 223 -12.49 -5.73 4.30
N PHE A 224 -11.18 -5.58 4.31
CA PHE A 224 -10.24 -6.67 4.02
C PHE A 224 -10.32 -7.82 5.04
N ASN A 225 -10.51 -7.56 6.33
CA ASN A 225 -10.70 -8.63 7.33
C ASN A 225 -12.09 -9.29 7.28
N ALA A 226 -12.98 -8.81 6.43
CA ALA A 226 -14.32 -9.36 6.24
C ALA A 226 -14.44 -10.23 4.98
N ILE A 227 -13.32 -10.55 4.30
CA ILE A 227 -13.32 -11.42 3.11
C ILE A 227 -12.55 -12.71 3.35
N SER A 228 -12.89 -13.75 2.59
CA SER A 228 -12.14 -15.01 2.52
C SER A 228 -12.38 -15.66 1.16
N VAL A 229 -11.36 -16.33 0.62
CA VAL A 229 -11.44 -17.17 -0.58
C VAL A 229 -11.15 -18.62 -0.24
N ASP A 230 -10.03 -18.91 0.39
CA ASP A 230 -9.50 -20.28 0.62
C ASP A 230 -9.10 -20.57 2.07
N GLY A 231 -9.16 -19.59 2.96
CA GLY A 231 -8.80 -19.75 4.37
C GLY A 231 -7.31 -19.66 4.68
N ASP A 232 -6.46 -19.41 3.68
CA ASP A 232 -5.01 -19.35 3.85
C ASP A 232 -4.50 -17.92 4.17
N MET A 233 -3.58 -17.81 5.13
CA MET A 233 -2.97 -16.55 5.57
C MET A 233 -1.50 -16.43 5.11
N SER A 234 -1.14 -15.31 4.49
CA SER A 234 0.21 -15.03 4.02
C SER A 234 1.14 -14.45 5.10
N THR A 235 2.43 -14.52 4.83
CA THR A 235 3.51 -13.91 5.61
C THR A 235 3.75 -12.44 5.26
N ASN A 236 3.15 -11.94 4.17
CA ASN A 236 3.50 -10.65 3.53
C ASN A 236 2.41 -9.59 3.60
N ASP A 237 1.22 -9.94 4.05
CA ASP A 237 0.05 -9.11 3.90
C ASP A 237 0.22 -7.74 4.49
N THR A 238 -0.12 -6.76 3.68
CA THR A 238 0.09 -5.35 4.02
C THR A 238 -0.90 -4.47 3.27
N VAL A 239 -1.61 -3.62 3.99
CA VAL A 239 -2.32 -2.47 3.43
C VAL A 239 -1.65 -1.20 3.93
N VAL A 240 -1.26 -0.33 2.99
CA VAL A 240 -0.68 0.98 3.30
C VAL A 240 -1.61 2.08 2.80
N LEU A 241 -1.81 3.09 3.63
CA LEU A 241 -2.61 4.28 3.34
C LEU A 241 -1.73 5.52 3.44
N PHE A 242 -1.63 6.27 2.34
CA PHE A 242 -0.94 7.56 2.26
C PHE A 242 -1.95 8.71 2.27
N ALA A 243 -1.67 9.75 3.05
CA ALA A 243 -2.42 11.01 3.09
C ALA A 243 -1.45 12.19 2.93
N ASN A 244 -1.40 12.77 1.73
CA ASN A 244 -0.37 13.74 1.38
C ASN A 244 -0.79 15.21 1.53
N GLY A 245 -2.06 15.47 1.89
CA GLY A 245 -2.57 16.80 2.18
C GLY A 245 -2.59 17.77 1.00
N ALA A 246 -2.61 17.25 -0.24
CA ALA A 246 -2.53 18.09 -1.44
C ALA A 246 -3.88 18.69 -1.88
N ALA A 247 -5.01 18.27 -1.29
CA ALA A 247 -6.35 18.72 -1.69
C ALA A 247 -6.58 20.20 -1.45
N ASP A 248 -6.18 20.70 -0.28
CA ASP A 248 -6.26 22.10 0.08
C ASP A 248 -5.12 22.45 1.04
N THR A 249 -4.28 23.37 0.63
CA THR A 249 -3.12 23.80 1.41
C THR A 249 -3.50 24.63 2.64
N ALA A 250 -4.69 25.22 2.67
CA ALA A 250 -5.22 25.98 3.80
C ALA A 250 -5.82 25.09 4.89
N MET A 251 -6.19 23.84 4.58
CA MET A 251 -6.72 22.90 5.57
C MET A 251 -5.62 22.47 6.57
N GLY A 252 -5.95 22.57 7.86
CA GLY A 252 -5.21 21.86 8.90
C GLY A 252 -5.31 20.33 8.76
N GLU A 253 -4.42 19.59 9.40
CA GLU A 253 -4.57 18.14 9.44
C GLU A 253 -5.81 17.73 10.22
N ILE A 254 -6.63 16.86 9.64
CA ILE A 254 -7.78 16.23 10.28
C ILE A 254 -7.26 15.38 11.45
N ASP A 255 -7.85 15.59 12.59
CA ASP A 255 -7.52 14.93 13.84
C ASP A 255 -8.79 14.54 14.58
N GLU A 256 -8.80 13.38 15.22
CA GLU A 256 -9.98 12.84 15.88
C GLU A 256 -10.56 13.78 16.94
N THR A 257 -9.71 14.52 17.64
CA THR A 257 -10.13 15.43 18.74
C THR A 257 -10.39 16.84 18.25
N ARG A 258 -9.65 17.34 17.28
CA ARG A 258 -9.75 18.72 16.78
C ARG A 258 -10.83 18.91 15.73
N ASP A 259 -11.09 17.90 14.90
CA ASP A 259 -12.12 17.93 13.86
C ASP A 259 -12.88 16.59 13.79
N PRO A 260 -13.61 16.21 14.85
CA PRO A 260 -14.25 14.89 14.95
C PRO A 260 -15.26 14.61 13.84
N LYS A 261 -15.93 15.63 13.30
CA LYS A 261 -16.89 15.45 12.20
C LYS A 261 -16.18 15.09 10.90
N ALA A 262 -15.10 15.80 10.55
CA ALA A 262 -14.31 15.49 9.37
C ALA A 262 -13.61 14.13 9.52
N PHE A 263 -13.11 13.80 10.71
CA PHE A 263 -12.53 12.49 10.99
C PHE A 263 -13.53 11.35 10.74
N VAL A 264 -14.76 11.46 11.27
CA VAL A 264 -15.81 10.45 11.05
C VAL A 264 -16.15 10.33 9.57
N SER A 265 -16.35 11.46 8.87
CA SER A 265 -16.60 11.45 7.41
C SER A 265 -15.49 10.80 6.64
N PHE A 266 -14.22 11.10 6.96
CA PHE A 266 -13.06 10.48 6.36
C PHE A 266 -13.03 8.97 6.61
N ARG A 267 -13.20 8.54 7.86
CA ARG A 267 -13.17 7.14 8.27
C ARG A 267 -14.25 6.31 7.54
N GLU A 268 -15.48 6.81 7.48
CA GLU A 268 -16.59 6.12 6.79
C GLU A 268 -16.34 6.08 5.27
N GLY A 269 -15.93 7.19 4.65
CA GLY A 269 -15.58 7.23 3.22
C GLY A 269 -14.41 6.30 2.86
N LEU A 270 -13.40 6.19 3.73
CA LEU A 270 -12.31 5.23 3.60
C LEU A 270 -12.84 3.79 3.71
N THR A 271 -13.72 3.53 4.67
CA THR A 271 -14.28 2.19 4.89
C THR A 271 -15.04 1.70 3.66
N GLU A 272 -15.95 2.52 3.12
CA GLU A 272 -16.69 2.18 1.90
C GLU A 272 -15.75 1.94 0.71
N PHE A 273 -14.74 2.79 0.55
CA PHE A 273 -13.74 2.63 -0.51
C PHE A 273 -12.97 1.32 -0.40
N MET A 274 -12.54 0.96 0.82
CA MET A 274 -11.81 -0.28 1.08
C MET A 274 -12.70 -1.52 0.93
N GLN A 275 -14.00 -1.43 1.20
CA GLN A 275 -14.96 -2.50 0.90
C GLN A 275 -15.07 -2.76 -0.60
N GLU A 276 -15.11 -1.71 -1.43
CA GLU A 276 -15.10 -1.86 -2.88
C GLU A 276 -13.83 -2.58 -3.38
N LEU A 277 -12.64 -2.22 -2.86
CA LEU A 277 -11.40 -2.90 -3.21
C LEU A 277 -11.41 -4.36 -2.75
N ALA A 278 -11.76 -4.63 -1.50
CA ALA A 278 -11.81 -5.99 -0.95
C ALA A 278 -12.74 -6.93 -1.74
N GLN A 279 -13.87 -6.41 -2.24
CA GLN A 279 -14.76 -7.17 -3.11
C GLN A 279 -14.13 -7.55 -4.45
N LEU A 280 -13.21 -6.74 -5.00
CA LEU A 280 -12.51 -7.10 -6.23
C LEU A 280 -11.61 -8.31 -6.02
N VAL A 281 -10.97 -8.44 -4.85
CA VAL A 281 -10.16 -9.60 -4.50
C VAL A 281 -11.01 -10.87 -4.50
N VAL A 282 -12.17 -10.84 -3.82
CA VAL A 282 -13.07 -12.00 -3.76
C VAL A 282 -13.62 -12.37 -5.14
N ARG A 283 -13.93 -11.36 -5.98
CA ARG A 283 -14.43 -11.60 -7.35
C ARG A 283 -13.40 -12.22 -8.28
N ASP A 284 -12.12 -12.10 -7.95
CA ASP A 284 -11.00 -12.67 -8.69
C ASP A 284 -10.40 -13.91 -7.99
N GLY A 285 -11.10 -14.46 -7.00
CA GLY A 285 -10.64 -15.63 -6.24
C GLY A 285 -10.33 -16.83 -7.15
N GLU A 286 -9.17 -17.45 -6.96
CA GLU A 286 -8.74 -18.62 -7.74
C GLU A 286 -9.78 -19.74 -7.69
N GLY A 287 -10.26 -20.16 -8.87
CA GLY A 287 -11.28 -21.21 -9.01
C GLY A 287 -12.69 -20.81 -8.54
N ALA A 288 -12.90 -19.56 -8.11
CA ALA A 288 -14.21 -19.09 -7.66
C ALA A 288 -15.19 -18.96 -8.83
N THR A 289 -16.37 -19.53 -8.66
CA THR A 289 -17.48 -19.43 -9.62
C THR A 289 -18.65 -18.60 -9.09
N LYS A 290 -18.60 -18.23 -7.82
CA LYS A 290 -19.67 -17.49 -7.12
C LYS A 290 -19.06 -16.44 -6.18
N PHE A 291 -19.78 -15.35 -6.03
CA PHE A 291 -19.56 -14.35 -4.99
C PHE A 291 -20.69 -14.48 -3.97
N VAL A 292 -20.33 -14.69 -2.71
CA VAL A 292 -21.29 -14.92 -1.61
C VAL A 292 -21.13 -13.79 -0.58
N THR A 293 -22.24 -13.18 -0.17
CA THR A 293 -22.29 -12.27 0.96
C THR A 293 -22.99 -12.95 2.13
N ILE A 294 -22.35 -12.92 3.30
CA ILE A 294 -22.93 -13.44 4.55
C ILE A 294 -23.15 -12.23 5.47
N SER A 295 -24.41 -12.03 5.87
CA SER A 295 -24.79 -11.01 6.86
C SER A 295 -25.26 -11.70 8.14
N VAL A 296 -24.71 -11.27 9.29
CA VAL A 296 -25.10 -11.77 10.61
C VAL A 296 -25.69 -10.62 11.40
N GLU A 297 -26.97 -10.72 11.75
CA GLU A 297 -27.65 -9.76 12.61
C GLU A 297 -27.81 -10.37 14.01
N VAL A 298 -27.30 -9.67 15.02
CA VAL A 298 -27.50 -10.04 16.42
C VAL A 298 -28.53 -9.08 17.02
N ARG A 299 -29.66 -9.62 17.48
CA ARG A 299 -30.65 -8.86 18.25
C ARG A 299 -30.30 -8.99 19.73
N CYS A 300 -30.03 -7.86 20.37
CA CYS A 300 -29.86 -7.77 21.82
C CYS A 300 -31.22 -7.65 22.51
#